data_3012ea20d3b5bc8e3153b790bc2420e3
#
_entry.id   3012ea20d3b5bc8e3153b790bc2420e3
#
_cell.length_a   1.000
_cell.length_b   1.000
_cell.length_c   1.000
_cell.angle_alpha   90.00
_cell.angle_beta   90.00
_cell.angle_gamma   90.00
#
_symmetry.space_group_name_H-M   'P 1'
#
loop_
_entity.id
_entity.type
_entity.pdbx_description
1 polymer ?
#
loop_
_entity_poly.entity_id
_entity_poly.type
_entity_poly.pdbx_seq_one_letter_code
_entity_poly.pdbx_strand_id
1 'polypeptide(L)'
;MALLSRVHGGFGSFLPIGIRIGEDAIKRMGAKPRELSVVFHQGEGVPCPCPADGVMLAVGASPGQGTLQVAAEKSPPGTFAVVTIRPRTGGDGLKYTVPMSVMPTLGHVNSTIQDPLARYDAVMATTDLFTVEPVK
;
A
#
# COMPACT_ATOMS: atom_id res chain seq x y z
N MET A 1 2.20 1.87 14.75
CA MET A 1 2.38 3.33 14.52
C MET A 1 3.81 3.79 14.78
N ALA A 2 4.38 3.55 15.97
CA ALA A 2 5.74 3.99 16.28
C ALA A 2 6.79 3.40 15.32
N LEU A 3 6.68 2.12 14.99
CA LEU A 3 7.59 1.47 14.06
C LEU A 3 7.48 2.07 12.66
N LEU A 4 6.27 2.35 12.21
CA LEU A 4 6.02 2.93 10.90
C LEU A 4 6.61 4.34 10.80
N SER A 5 6.42 5.16 11.81
CA SER A 5 7.01 6.51 11.88
C SER A 5 8.54 6.46 11.87
N ARG A 6 9.13 5.48 12.53
CA ARG A 6 10.57 5.30 12.58
C ARG A 6 11.17 4.97 11.21
N VAL A 7 10.46 4.15 10.43
CA VAL A 7 10.91 3.74 9.09
C VAL A 7 10.64 4.81 8.05
N HIS A 8 9.44 5.38 8.06
CA HIS A 8 8.97 6.29 6.99
C HIS A 8 9.18 7.77 7.33
N GLY A 9 9.21 8.13 8.60
CA GLY A 9 9.30 9.52 9.06
C GLY A 9 7.93 10.15 9.21
N GLY A 10 7.58 11.13 8.36
CA GLY A 10 6.29 11.80 8.40
C GLY A 10 5.12 10.85 8.14
N PHE A 11 3.97 11.14 8.75
CA PHE A 11 2.81 10.27 8.66
C PHE A 11 1.65 10.98 7.97
N GLY A 12 1.55 10.79 6.66
CA GLY A 12 0.46 11.34 5.84
C GLY A 12 -0.65 10.32 5.58
N SER A 13 -1.62 10.71 4.77
CA SER A 13 -2.77 9.87 4.43
C SER A 13 -2.44 8.77 3.42
N PHE A 14 -1.31 8.87 2.71
CA PHE A 14 -0.96 7.88 1.68
C PHE A 14 -0.38 6.59 2.26
N LEU A 15 0.28 6.67 3.41
CA LEU A 15 0.90 5.53 4.06
C LEU A 15 -0.14 4.48 4.53
N PRO A 16 -1.23 4.88 5.21
CA PRO A 16 -2.24 3.92 5.68
C PRO A 16 -2.93 3.12 4.57
N ILE A 17 -3.00 3.63 3.35
CA ILE A 17 -3.59 2.86 2.25
C ILE A 17 -2.79 1.58 1.99
N GLY A 18 -1.47 1.65 2.13
CA GLY A 18 -0.61 0.46 2.03
C GLY A 18 -0.87 -0.53 3.15
N ILE A 19 -1.11 -0.05 4.36
CA ILE A 19 -1.47 -0.92 5.49
C ILE A 19 -2.76 -1.66 5.19
N ARG A 20 -3.78 -0.97 4.67
CA ARG A 20 -5.06 -1.61 4.31
C ARG A 20 -4.90 -2.66 3.23
N ILE A 21 -4.09 -2.38 2.21
CA ILE A 21 -3.80 -3.35 1.14
C ILE A 21 -3.13 -4.59 1.74
N GLY A 22 -2.11 -4.40 2.57
CA GLY A 22 -1.39 -5.51 3.17
C GLY A 22 -2.26 -6.35 4.09
N GLU A 23 -3.07 -5.72 4.92
CA GLU A 23 -4.00 -6.44 5.81
C GLU A 23 -5.05 -7.22 5.01
N ASP A 24 -5.57 -6.64 3.94
CA ASP A 24 -6.52 -7.30 3.06
C ASP A 24 -5.90 -8.54 2.40
N ALA A 25 -4.66 -8.42 1.92
CA ALA A 25 -3.94 -9.53 1.30
C ALA A 25 -3.69 -10.68 2.28
N ILE A 26 -3.24 -10.37 3.47
CA ILE A 26 -3.04 -11.37 4.54
C ILE A 26 -4.34 -12.14 4.79
N LYS A 27 -5.46 -11.42 4.90
CA LYS A 27 -6.76 -12.01 5.18
C LYS A 27 -7.25 -12.88 4.01
N ARG A 28 -7.21 -12.33 2.78
CA ARG A 28 -7.72 -13.05 1.60
C ARG A 28 -6.89 -14.27 1.25
N MET A 29 -5.58 -14.18 1.42
CA MET A 29 -4.66 -15.26 1.07
C MET A 29 -4.44 -16.26 2.22
N GLY A 30 -4.98 -15.97 3.40
CA GLY A 30 -4.76 -16.81 4.58
C GLY A 30 -3.29 -16.93 4.96
N ALA A 31 -2.51 -15.87 4.71
CA ALA A 31 -1.07 -15.86 4.89
C ALA A 31 -0.68 -15.32 6.27
N LYS A 32 0.51 -15.68 6.71
CA LYS A 32 1.17 -15.10 7.88
C LYS A 32 2.18 -14.06 7.43
N PRO A 33 2.62 -13.15 8.32
CA PRO A 33 3.70 -12.23 8.00
C PRO A 33 4.93 -12.96 7.46
N ARG A 34 5.58 -12.38 6.45
CA ARG A 34 6.76 -12.87 5.75
C ARG A 34 6.53 -14.06 4.80
N GLU A 35 5.26 -14.43 4.57
CA GLU A 35 4.93 -15.46 3.58
C GLU A 35 4.62 -14.89 2.19
N LEU A 36 4.58 -13.57 2.04
CA LEU A 36 4.19 -12.90 0.81
C LEU A 36 5.34 -12.09 0.21
N SER A 37 5.32 -11.94 -1.10
CA SER A 37 6.19 -11.02 -1.83
C SER A 37 5.36 -9.97 -2.56
N VAL A 38 5.92 -8.78 -2.71
CA VAL A 38 5.21 -7.59 -3.17
C VAL A 38 5.99 -6.90 -4.29
N VAL A 39 5.30 -6.57 -5.37
CA VAL A 39 5.82 -5.66 -6.40
C VAL A 39 4.91 -4.44 -6.44
N PHE A 40 5.47 -3.27 -6.17
CA PHE A 40 4.76 -2.01 -6.09
C PHE A 40 5.08 -1.15 -7.31
N HIS A 41 4.06 -0.75 -8.05
CA HIS A 41 4.17 0.17 -9.18
C HIS A 41 3.54 1.51 -8.79
N GLN A 42 4.35 2.56 -8.78
CA GLN A 42 3.89 3.92 -8.51
C GLN A 42 3.27 4.53 -9.75
N GLY A 43 2.18 5.30 -9.60
CA GLY A 43 1.57 6.02 -10.71
C GLY A 43 2.38 7.24 -11.15
N GLU A 44 2.17 7.66 -12.40
CA GLU A 44 2.74 8.89 -12.92
C GLU A 44 2.23 10.09 -12.13
N GLY A 45 3.13 11.02 -11.81
CA GLY A 45 2.78 12.24 -11.10
C GLY A 45 2.45 12.07 -9.62
N VAL A 46 2.58 10.87 -9.09
CA VAL A 46 2.39 10.62 -7.66
C VAL A 46 3.64 11.05 -6.90
N PRO A 47 3.49 11.81 -5.79
CA PRO A 47 4.65 12.41 -5.12
C PRO A 47 5.62 11.42 -4.49
N CYS A 48 5.17 10.24 -4.09
CA CYS A 48 6.05 9.24 -3.46
C CYS A 48 5.46 7.83 -3.55
N PRO A 49 6.30 6.78 -3.47
CA PRO A 49 5.83 5.41 -3.28
C PRO A 49 5.50 5.13 -1.82
N CYS A 50 4.98 6.12 -1.09
CA CYS A 50 4.74 6.03 0.36
C CYS A 50 3.90 4.82 0.78
N PRO A 51 2.85 4.42 0.03
CA PRO A 51 2.08 3.23 0.42
C PRO A 51 2.90 1.94 0.48
N ALA A 52 4.03 1.87 -0.23
CA ALA A 52 4.88 0.67 -0.21
C ALA A 52 5.38 0.35 1.20
N ASP A 53 5.72 1.37 2.00
CA ASP A 53 6.14 1.16 3.40
C ASP A 53 5.01 0.62 4.26
N GLY A 54 3.77 1.04 3.99
CA GLY A 54 2.60 0.50 4.67
C GLY A 54 2.37 -0.96 4.36
N VAL A 55 2.46 -1.35 3.08
CA VAL A 55 2.37 -2.75 2.66
C VAL A 55 3.49 -3.56 3.30
N MET A 56 4.71 -3.06 3.27
CA MET A 56 5.88 -3.70 3.86
C MET A 56 5.64 -4.11 5.31
N LEU A 57 5.17 -3.18 6.11
CA LEU A 57 4.96 -3.45 7.53
C LEU A 57 3.77 -4.37 7.78
N ALA A 58 2.69 -4.24 6.97
CA ALA A 58 1.50 -5.06 7.15
C ALA A 58 1.74 -6.53 6.79
N VAL A 59 2.48 -6.81 5.73
CA VAL A 59 2.72 -8.19 5.28
C VAL A 59 4.07 -8.76 5.73
N GLY A 60 4.94 -7.93 6.29
CA GLY A 60 6.28 -8.36 6.69
C GLY A 60 7.21 -8.62 5.51
N ALA A 61 7.02 -7.92 4.40
CA ALA A 61 7.91 -7.95 3.25
C ALA A 61 8.93 -6.82 3.33
N SER A 62 10.09 -6.98 2.72
CA SER A 62 11.09 -5.91 2.72
C SER A 62 12.10 -6.09 1.58
N PRO A 63 12.79 -5.01 1.18
CA PRO A 63 13.89 -5.11 0.23
C PRO A 63 15.01 -6.04 0.73
N GLY A 64 15.30 -5.99 2.02
CA GLY A 64 16.35 -6.82 2.62
C GLY A 64 16.06 -8.32 2.56
N GLN A 65 14.80 -8.72 2.57
CA GLN A 65 14.38 -10.10 2.37
C GLN A 65 14.26 -10.49 0.90
N GLY A 66 14.34 -9.52 -0.01
CA GLY A 66 14.06 -9.74 -1.43
C GLY A 66 12.58 -9.98 -1.73
N THR A 67 11.70 -9.57 -0.82
CA THR A 67 10.24 -9.80 -0.93
C THR A 67 9.45 -8.54 -1.20
N LEU A 68 10.08 -7.37 -1.27
CA LEU A 68 9.43 -6.13 -1.66
C LEU A 68 10.29 -5.39 -2.68
N GLN A 69 9.67 -5.05 -3.80
CA GLN A 69 10.30 -4.28 -4.86
C GLN A 69 9.39 -3.11 -5.23
N VAL A 70 9.97 -1.91 -5.31
CA VAL A 70 9.34 -0.77 -5.97
C VAL A 70 9.85 -0.78 -7.40
N ALA A 71 8.99 -1.14 -8.35
CA ALA A 71 9.39 -1.30 -9.74
C ALA A 71 9.69 0.05 -10.40
N ALA A 72 10.65 0.05 -11.32
CA ALA A 72 10.95 1.24 -12.13
C ALA A 72 9.81 1.56 -13.10
N GLU A 73 9.10 0.54 -13.57
CA GLU A 73 7.94 0.72 -14.44
C GLU A 73 6.77 1.32 -13.66
N LYS A 74 6.19 2.39 -14.20
CA LYS A 74 5.03 3.04 -13.60
C LYS A 74 3.76 2.23 -13.82
N SER A 75 2.78 2.42 -12.94
CA SER A 75 1.46 1.83 -13.11
C SER A 75 0.72 2.52 -14.27
N PRO A 76 -0.33 1.87 -14.83
CA PRO A 76 -1.07 2.42 -15.97
C PRO A 76 -1.61 3.83 -15.71
N PRO A 77 -1.83 4.64 -16.78
CA PRO A 77 -2.46 5.94 -16.64
C PRO A 77 -3.80 5.84 -15.91
N GLY A 78 -4.10 6.84 -15.06
CA GLY A 78 -5.32 6.87 -14.26
C GLY A 78 -5.23 6.10 -12.95
N THR A 79 -4.09 5.49 -12.65
CA THR A 79 -3.87 4.80 -11.38
C THR A 79 -2.89 5.56 -10.49
N PHE A 80 -3.17 5.53 -9.20
CA PHE A 80 -2.26 6.03 -8.16
C PHE A 80 -1.13 5.02 -7.90
N ALA A 81 -1.49 3.75 -7.86
CA ALA A 81 -0.56 2.64 -7.66
C ALA A 81 -1.18 1.34 -8.10
N VAL A 82 -0.35 0.38 -8.47
CA VAL A 82 -0.73 -1.02 -8.65
C VAL A 82 0.21 -1.87 -7.80
N VAL A 83 -0.36 -2.71 -6.96
CA VAL A 83 0.41 -3.56 -6.03
C VAL A 83 0.07 -5.01 -6.30
N THR A 84 1.05 -5.79 -6.68
CA THR A 84 0.87 -7.23 -6.90
C THR A 84 1.49 -8.00 -5.75
N ILE A 85 0.69 -8.85 -5.13
CA ILE A 85 1.10 -9.62 -3.96
C ILE A 85 0.91 -11.10 -4.26
N ARG A 86 1.99 -11.87 -4.11
CA ARG A 86 1.99 -13.33 -4.36
C ARG A 86 2.59 -14.07 -3.17
N PRO A 87 2.34 -15.38 -3.06
CA PRO A 87 3.11 -16.18 -2.11
C PRO A 87 4.61 -16.04 -2.38
N ARG A 88 5.41 -15.98 -1.34
CA ARG A 88 6.87 -15.87 -1.45
C ARG A 88 7.48 -17.00 -2.28
N THR A 89 6.85 -18.18 -2.24
CA THR A 89 7.27 -19.35 -2.99
C THR A 89 6.81 -19.34 -4.45
N GLY A 90 6.05 -18.32 -4.85
CA GLY A 90 5.51 -18.19 -6.20
C GLY A 90 4.07 -18.68 -6.30
N GLY A 91 3.48 -18.48 -7.46
CA GLY A 91 2.12 -18.90 -7.75
C GLY A 91 1.13 -17.76 -7.80
N ASP A 92 -0.15 -18.11 -7.78
CA ASP A 92 -1.25 -17.15 -7.93
C ASP A 92 -1.31 -16.18 -6.76
N GLY A 93 -1.66 -14.95 -7.06
CA GLY A 93 -1.77 -13.89 -6.05
C GLY A 93 -2.91 -12.93 -6.32
N LEU A 94 -2.76 -11.73 -5.80
CA LEU A 94 -3.74 -10.66 -5.91
C LEU A 94 -3.10 -9.41 -6.48
N LYS A 95 -3.86 -8.69 -7.29
CA LYS A 95 -3.47 -7.38 -7.81
C LYS A 95 -4.41 -6.32 -7.24
N TYR A 96 -3.83 -5.34 -6.58
CA TYR A 96 -4.52 -4.20 -6.01
C TYR A 96 -4.32 -3.00 -6.91
N THR A 97 -5.40 -2.39 -7.34
CA THR A 97 -5.36 -1.18 -8.15
C THR A 97 -5.94 -0.02 -7.34
N VAL A 98 -5.13 1.01 -7.13
CA VAL A 98 -5.54 2.24 -6.45
C VAL A 98 -5.79 3.29 -7.54
N PRO A 99 -7.04 3.76 -7.71
CA PRO A 99 -7.33 4.75 -8.75
C PRO A 99 -6.79 6.13 -8.38
N MET A 100 -6.47 6.94 -9.38
CA MET A 100 -5.99 8.31 -9.16
C MET A 100 -7.01 9.18 -8.42
N SER A 101 -8.29 8.80 -8.46
CA SER A 101 -9.37 9.52 -7.78
C SER A 101 -9.21 9.56 -6.25
N VAL A 102 -8.33 8.72 -5.66
CA VAL A 102 -8.03 8.81 -4.23
C VAL A 102 -7.25 10.07 -3.87
N MET A 103 -6.55 10.68 -4.82
CA MET A 103 -5.71 11.86 -4.57
C MET A 103 -6.46 13.01 -3.92
N PRO A 104 -7.60 13.48 -4.45
CA PRO A 104 -8.35 14.55 -3.80
C PRO A 104 -8.81 14.20 -2.39
N THR A 105 -9.30 12.98 -2.20
CA THR A 105 -9.79 12.51 -0.89
C THR A 105 -8.66 12.48 0.14
N LEU A 106 -7.53 11.88 -0.21
CA LEU A 106 -6.40 11.77 0.70
C LEU A 106 -5.69 13.10 0.91
N GLY A 107 -5.65 13.93 -0.12
CA GLY A 107 -5.14 15.30 -0.01
C GLY A 107 -5.96 16.13 0.96
N HIS A 108 -7.29 15.98 0.94
CA HIS A 108 -8.19 16.63 1.88
C HIS A 108 -7.89 16.20 3.32
N VAL A 109 -7.69 14.92 3.55
CA VAL A 109 -7.28 14.39 4.88
C VAL A 109 -5.99 15.05 5.34
N ASN A 110 -4.99 15.11 4.47
CA ASN A 110 -3.70 15.74 4.81
C ASN A 110 -3.82 17.22 5.14
N SER A 111 -4.68 17.95 4.44
CA SER A 111 -4.82 19.41 4.62
C SER A 111 -5.70 19.78 5.82
N THR A 112 -6.64 18.93 6.22
CA THR A 112 -7.62 19.24 7.28
C THR A 112 -7.31 18.57 8.61
N ILE A 113 -6.57 17.49 8.63
CA ILE A 113 -6.24 16.72 9.84
C ILE A 113 -4.72 16.75 10.04
N GLN A 114 -4.27 17.33 11.14
CA GLN A 114 -2.83 17.46 11.42
C GLN A 114 -2.28 16.30 12.25
N ASP A 115 -3.10 15.72 13.12
CA ASP A 115 -2.66 14.63 13.98
C ASP A 115 -2.45 13.34 13.18
N PRO A 116 -1.27 12.70 13.28
CA PRO A 116 -0.98 11.48 12.52
C PRO A 116 -1.93 10.31 12.81
N LEU A 117 -2.33 10.12 14.06
CA LEU A 117 -3.27 9.05 14.41
C LEU A 117 -4.66 9.32 13.85
N ALA A 118 -5.10 10.57 13.86
CA ALA A 118 -6.38 10.95 13.28
C ALA A 118 -6.38 10.78 11.75
N ARG A 119 -5.26 11.07 11.08
CA ARG A 119 -5.10 10.77 9.65
C ARG A 119 -5.21 9.29 9.37
N TYR A 120 -4.53 8.49 10.16
CA TYR A 120 -4.59 7.03 10.05
C TYR A 120 -6.03 6.54 10.18
N ASP A 121 -6.74 6.96 11.24
CA ASP A 121 -8.12 6.54 11.49
C ASP A 121 -9.05 6.98 10.34
N ALA A 122 -8.87 8.17 9.80
CA ALA A 122 -9.67 8.68 8.69
C ALA A 122 -9.49 7.81 7.43
N VAL A 123 -8.27 7.42 7.10
CA VAL A 123 -7.99 6.56 5.95
C VAL A 123 -8.51 5.15 6.18
N MET A 124 -8.35 4.60 7.37
CA MET A 124 -8.84 3.27 7.70
C MET A 124 -10.37 3.19 7.65
N ALA A 125 -11.07 4.30 7.86
CA ALA A 125 -12.52 4.38 7.79
C ALA A 125 -13.04 4.69 6.38
N THR A 126 -12.19 5.12 5.45
CA THR A 126 -12.59 5.47 4.09
C THR A 126 -12.84 4.21 3.26
N THR A 127 -13.90 4.23 2.45
CA THR A 127 -14.23 3.12 1.54
C THR A 127 -13.74 3.40 0.12
N ASP A 128 -13.76 2.37 -0.72
CA ASP A 128 -13.49 2.49 -2.17
C ASP A 128 -12.11 3.05 -2.52
N LEU A 129 -11.10 2.71 -1.72
CA LEU A 129 -9.72 3.17 -1.96
C LEU A 129 -8.99 2.31 -2.99
N PHE A 130 -9.41 1.09 -3.21
CA PHE A 130 -8.77 0.20 -4.18
C PHE A 130 -9.72 -0.90 -4.63
N THR A 131 -9.35 -1.53 -5.75
CA THR A 131 -10.00 -2.75 -6.24
C THR A 131 -9.00 -3.91 -6.13
N VAL A 132 -9.52 -5.13 -6.06
CA VAL A 132 -8.72 -6.35 -5.91
C VAL A 132 -9.15 -7.34 -6.98
N GLU A 133 -8.18 -7.93 -7.67
CA GLU A 133 -8.45 -9.00 -8.63
C GLU A 133 -7.37 -10.08 -8.55
N PRO A 134 -7.71 -11.34 -8.86
CA PRO A 134 -6.71 -12.40 -8.87
C PRO A 134 -5.73 -12.23 -10.03
N VAL A 135 -4.48 -12.65 -9.81
CA VAL A 135 -3.44 -12.75 -10.87
C VAL A 135 -2.77 -14.11 -10.79
N LYS A 136 -2.34 -14.60 -11.93
CA LYS A 136 -1.57 -15.83 -12.01
C LYS A 136 -0.08 -15.59 -11.94
#